data_eb281031d70b720727690ac53f61bc2d
#
_entry.id   eb281031d70b720727690ac53f61bc2d
#
_cell.length_a   1.000
_cell.length_b   1.000
_cell.length_c   1.000
_cell.angle_alpha   90.00
_cell.angle_beta   90.00
_cell.angle_gamma   90.00
#
_symmetry.space_group_name_H-M   'P 1'
#
loop_
_entity.id
_entity.type
_entity.pdbx_description
1 polymer ?
#
loop_
_entity_poly.entity_id
_entity_poly.type
_entity_poly.pdbx_seq_one_letter_code
_entity_poly.pdbx_strand_id
1 'polypeptide(L)'
;VPAHPTPWYAQRIPLPLASWPLAALVAAFLLPGLVGHDPWKTEDALGFGIVHQMLASGDWLRPMLAGEPFYEDGPLFFWVAAIFVKLLGSVVPPHDAARFASALFVLMALWFVRLAARELYGKREGDLSTLALMGAVGLMWHAHEVTAETAMLAGLAAAYYGVAISHRRPYKGALAFGAGAGIAFLSKGLAAAAQPLVAALLVLAVSAPFRQRSFAVAGAVSLAILAPFVLVWPGLLAANAPDYFAGWFAWQLGNISHPPGLADLANVAKTFAWALFPVWPVTVWATWAYRRRLREPGFAVPFVASIVSFVLLLLMRNPRDIDMLALLVPMSIPAGVAAIALRRGAANALAWFAVMTFTFAGGFMWLMWLATLAGFPGALSRTATRLQPGFVLEVAWWPLAFAVLLSAAWWVLVLRAERSTLRSQTYWTAGMTLTWGLAATLWLGWIDYGKSYRPVAASLHKVLPGSARCVESRGLGETQRAVFHYHAGLVTRRAEVHGRTGCPYLLVQSSTREPVFEPEPGWVRVWEGNRPRDRERYRLYRRTTAR
;
A
#
# COMPACT_ATOMS: atom_id res chain seq x y z
N VAL A 1 2.44 -42.75 -37.80
CA VAL A 1 3.73 -42.08 -37.53
C VAL A 1 3.59 -41.44 -36.15
N PRO A 2 4.38 -41.83 -35.13
CA PRO A 2 4.34 -41.17 -33.85
C PRO A 2 4.78 -39.70 -34.06
N ALA A 3 3.91 -38.76 -33.66
CA ALA A 3 4.23 -37.34 -33.73
C ALA A 3 5.45 -37.09 -32.83
N HIS A 4 6.55 -36.61 -33.41
CA HIS A 4 7.71 -36.20 -32.64
C HIS A 4 7.26 -35.17 -31.58
N PRO A 5 7.67 -35.34 -30.33
CA PRO A 5 7.31 -34.36 -29.30
C PRO A 5 7.83 -32.97 -29.70
N THR A 6 6.95 -31.98 -29.70
CA THR A 6 7.36 -30.61 -30.03
C THR A 6 8.48 -30.18 -29.09
N PRO A 7 9.60 -29.69 -29.64
CA PRO A 7 10.75 -29.27 -28.84
C PRO A 7 10.31 -28.24 -27.76
N TRP A 8 10.91 -28.29 -26.58
CA TRP A 8 10.54 -27.42 -25.45
C TRP A 8 10.55 -25.93 -25.83
N TYR A 9 11.42 -25.50 -26.75
CA TYR A 9 11.50 -24.13 -27.27
C TYR A 9 10.32 -23.74 -28.19
N ALA A 10 9.61 -24.70 -28.76
CA ALA A 10 8.43 -24.47 -29.60
C ALA A 10 7.09 -24.54 -28.81
N GLN A 11 7.14 -24.99 -27.57
CA GLN A 11 5.94 -25.06 -26.73
C GLN A 11 5.48 -23.66 -26.34
N ARG A 12 4.17 -23.40 -26.49
CA ARG A 12 3.55 -22.14 -26.08
C ARG A 12 3.22 -22.15 -24.59
N ILE A 13 3.37 -20.98 -23.92
CA ILE A 13 2.94 -20.79 -22.53
C ILE A 13 1.42 -20.64 -22.54
N PRO A 14 0.66 -21.55 -21.89
CA PRO A 14 -0.79 -21.45 -21.82
C PRO A 14 -1.22 -20.30 -20.93
N LEU A 15 -2.36 -19.68 -21.26
CA LEU A 15 -2.96 -18.60 -20.48
C LEU A 15 -4.39 -18.97 -20.02
N PRO A 16 -4.80 -18.63 -18.79
CA PRO A 16 -3.99 -17.95 -17.75
C PRO A 16 -2.81 -18.82 -17.30
N LEU A 17 -1.84 -18.19 -16.69
CA LEU A 17 -0.65 -18.88 -16.16
C LEU A 17 -1.06 -20.06 -15.26
N ALA A 18 -0.40 -21.20 -15.42
CA ALA A 18 -0.58 -22.35 -14.53
C ALA A 18 -0.22 -21.97 -13.07
N SER A 19 -0.59 -22.81 -12.11
CA SER A 19 -0.49 -22.46 -10.68
C SER A 19 0.93 -22.06 -10.24
N TRP A 20 1.97 -22.78 -10.71
CA TRP A 20 3.35 -22.47 -10.33
C TRP A 20 3.92 -21.19 -11.00
N PRO A 21 3.69 -20.89 -12.31
CA PRO A 21 4.11 -19.60 -12.87
C PRO A 21 3.37 -18.41 -12.25
N LEU A 22 2.09 -18.58 -11.90
CA LEU A 22 1.36 -17.55 -11.19
C LEU A 22 1.96 -17.31 -9.79
N ALA A 23 2.28 -18.37 -9.04
CA ALA A 23 2.94 -18.25 -7.74
C ALA A 23 4.33 -17.61 -7.85
N ALA A 24 5.11 -17.97 -8.87
CA ALA A 24 6.40 -17.33 -9.16
C ALA A 24 6.26 -15.84 -9.49
N LEU A 25 5.24 -15.47 -10.27
CA LEU A 25 4.95 -14.06 -10.57
C LEU A 25 4.52 -13.28 -9.32
N VAL A 26 3.70 -13.89 -8.44
CA VAL A 26 3.33 -13.30 -7.14
C VAL A 26 4.57 -13.09 -6.27
N ALA A 27 5.45 -14.08 -6.18
CA ALA A 27 6.70 -13.95 -5.43
C ALA A 27 7.62 -12.87 -6.02
N ALA A 28 7.76 -12.83 -7.34
CA ALA A 28 8.53 -11.80 -8.03
C ALA A 28 7.95 -10.38 -7.88
N PHE A 29 6.65 -10.27 -7.66
CA PHE A 29 5.98 -9.00 -7.34
C PHE A 29 6.21 -8.58 -5.89
N LEU A 30 6.05 -9.50 -4.92
CA LEU A 30 6.02 -9.17 -3.50
C LEU A 30 7.41 -9.04 -2.86
N LEU A 31 8.39 -9.88 -3.26
CA LEU A 31 9.67 -9.96 -2.55
C LEU A 31 10.63 -8.79 -2.81
N PRO A 32 10.80 -8.28 -4.06
CA PRO A 32 11.67 -7.14 -4.29
C PRO A 32 11.13 -5.88 -3.62
N GLY A 33 12.00 -5.15 -2.93
CA GLY A 33 11.64 -3.90 -2.25
C GLY A 33 11.15 -4.08 -0.81
N LEU A 34 11.10 -5.32 -0.27
CA LEU A 34 10.82 -5.51 1.17
C LEU A 34 12.04 -5.19 2.02
N VAL A 35 13.24 -5.36 1.49
CA VAL A 35 14.50 -5.19 2.22
C VAL A 35 15.48 -4.29 1.46
N GLY A 36 16.38 -3.65 2.20
CA GLY A 36 17.52 -2.94 1.66
C GLY A 36 17.31 -1.44 1.44
N HIS A 37 16.30 -0.83 2.05
CA HIS A 37 16.11 0.63 2.03
C HIS A 37 15.54 1.16 3.33
N ASP A 38 15.84 2.40 3.65
CA ASP A 38 15.30 3.10 4.82
C ASP A 38 13.77 3.33 4.71
N PRO A 39 13.08 3.65 5.81
CA PRO A 39 11.67 4.06 5.74
C PRO A 39 11.49 5.34 4.93
N TRP A 40 10.72 5.26 3.83
CA TRP A 40 10.48 6.40 2.94
C TRP A 40 9.21 7.17 3.34
N LYS A 41 9.18 8.45 3.06
CA LYS A 41 7.99 9.28 3.14
C LYS A 41 6.97 8.80 2.09
N THR A 42 5.65 8.70 2.36
CA THR A 42 4.97 9.12 3.59
C THR A 42 4.64 7.91 4.46
N GLU A 43 3.95 6.93 3.92
CA GLU A 43 3.27 5.85 4.65
C GLU A 43 4.27 4.88 5.31
N ASP A 44 5.32 4.51 4.58
CA ASP A 44 6.31 3.55 5.09
C ASP A 44 7.02 4.06 6.36
N ALA A 45 7.41 5.34 6.36
CA ALA A 45 8.04 5.94 7.52
C ALA A 45 7.06 6.20 8.69
N LEU A 46 5.82 6.56 8.38
CA LEU A 46 4.78 6.76 9.37
C LEU A 46 4.41 5.43 10.04
N GLY A 47 4.07 4.42 9.25
CA GLY A 47 3.70 3.10 9.76
C GLY A 47 4.82 2.44 10.56
N PHE A 48 6.07 2.50 10.05
CA PHE A 48 7.21 1.98 10.80
C PHE A 48 7.47 2.79 12.08
N GLY A 49 7.25 4.10 12.08
CA GLY A 49 7.37 4.94 13.26
C GLY A 49 6.44 4.49 14.41
N ILE A 50 5.22 4.06 14.07
CA ILE A 50 4.27 3.49 15.05
C ILE A 50 4.77 2.15 15.59
N VAL A 51 5.25 1.26 14.70
CA VAL A 51 5.86 -0.03 15.10
C VAL A 51 7.07 0.18 16.01
N HIS A 52 7.94 1.12 15.67
CA HIS A 52 9.11 1.48 16.48
C HIS A 52 8.69 1.99 17.86
N GLN A 53 7.74 2.91 17.93
CA GLN A 53 7.21 3.43 19.19
C GLN A 53 6.58 2.33 20.05
N MET A 54 5.79 1.44 19.45
CA MET A 54 5.16 0.31 20.13
C MET A 54 6.20 -0.62 20.76
N LEU A 55 7.27 -0.94 20.04
CA LEU A 55 8.35 -1.80 20.53
C LEU A 55 9.21 -1.11 21.62
N ALA A 56 9.48 0.19 21.46
CA ALA A 56 10.28 0.98 22.40
C ALA A 56 9.56 1.24 23.72
N SER A 57 8.26 1.51 23.68
CA SER A 57 7.45 1.79 24.88
C SER A 57 6.88 0.54 25.55
N GLY A 58 6.76 -0.57 24.81
CA GLY A 58 6.02 -1.77 25.24
C GLY A 58 4.50 -1.61 25.25
N ASP A 59 3.96 -0.49 24.77
CA ASP A 59 2.52 -0.23 24.69
C ASP A 59 1.95 -0.78 23.38
N TRP A 60 1.33 -1.93 23.46
CA TRP A 60 0.69 -2.62 22.34
C TRP A 60 -0.79 -2.25 22.18
N LEU A 61 -1.35 -1.50 23.14
CA LEU A 61 -2.76 -1.16 23.13
C LEU A 61 -3.05 0.10 22.31
N ARG A 62 -2.18 1.13 22.44
CA ARG A 62 -2.37 2.45 21.83
C ARG A 62 -1.39 2.65 20.67
N PRO A 63 -1.83 2.74 19.41
CA PRO A 63 -1.00 3.26 18.34
C PRO A 63 -0.51 4.68 18.65
N MET A 64 0.80 4.86 18.78
CA MET A 64 1.44 6.13 19.13
C MET A 64 2.53 6.44 18.09
N LEU A 65 2.72 7.72 17.78
CA LEU A 65 3.74 8.18 16.84
C LEU A 65 4.60 9.27 17.46
N ALA A 66 5.88 8.97 17.69
CA ALA A 66 6.84 9.92 18.28
C ALA A 66 6.29 10.63 19.52
N GLY A 67 5.70 9.87 20.45
CA GLY A 67 5.17 10.34 21.73
C GLY A 67 3.74 10.90 21.70
N GLU A 68 3.10 11.01 20.54
CA GLU A 68 1.72 11.50 20.41
C GLU A 68 0.75 10.39 19.99
N PRO A 69 -0.55 10.48 20.36
CA PRO A 69 -1.58 9.56 19.92
C PRO A 69 -1.76 9.56 18.39
N PHE A 70 -1.92 8.38 17.79
CA PHE A 70 -2.25 8.22 16.39
C PHE A 70 -3.62 7.54 16.27
N TYR A 71 -4.61 8.25 15.73
CA TYR A 71 -6.03 7.82 15.73
C TYR A 71 -6.53 7.27 14.40
N GLU A 72 -5.72 7.39 13.34
CA GLU A 72 -6.15 7.06 11.98
C GLU A 72 -6.33 5.56 11.80
N ASP A 73 -5.42 4.76 12.35
CA ASP A 73 -5.34 3.33 12.15
C ASP A 73 -5.62 2.55 13.44
N GLY A 74 -6.13 1.32 13.26
CA GLY A 74 -6.20 0.34 14.34
C GLY A 74 -4.88 -0.41 14.54
N PRO A 75 -4.79 -1.27 15.56
CA PRO A 75 -3.53 -1.84 16.00
C PRO A 75 -3.07 -3.08 15.21
N LEU A 76 -3.96 -3.76 14.47
CA LEU A 76 -3.71 -5.11 13.95
C LEU A 76 -2.47 -5.19 13.07
N PHE A 77 -2.35 -4.27 12.11
CA PHE A 77 -1.20 -4.25 11.20
C PHE A 77 0.10 -4.08 12.00
N PHE A 78 0.12 -3.15 12.94
CA PHE A 78 1.30 -2.84 13.75
C PHE A 78 1.68 -3.98 14.69
N TRP A 79 0.71 -4.73 15.21
CA TRP A 79 0.98 -5.96 15.97
C TRP A 79 1.70 -6.99 15.12
N VAL A 80 1.19 -7.26 13.91
CA VAL A 80 1.80 -8.23 13.00
C VAL A 80 3.20 -7.76 12.57
N ALA A 81 3.35 -6.48 12.23
CA ALA A 81 4.65 -5.90 11.87
C ALA A 81 5.66 -5.97 13.03
N ALA A 82 5.24 -5.65 14.26
CA ALA A 82 6.08 -5.76 15.44
C ALA A 82 6.49 -7.21 15.75
N ILE A 83 5.62 -8.19 15.48
CA ILE A 83 5.95 -9.62 15.58
C ILE A 83 7.04 -9.98 14.56
N PHE A 84 6.92 -9.53 13.29
CA PHE A 84 7.97 -9.75 12.29
C PHE A 84 9.29 -9.09 12.70
N VAL A 85 9.26 -7.89 13.29
CA VAL A 85 10.48 -7.25 13.82
C VAL A 85 11.12 -8.09 14.92
N LYS A 86 10.33 -8.66 15.85
CA LYS A 86 10.86 -9.54 16.91
C LYS A 86 11.43 -10.84 16.35
N LEU A 87 10.84 -11.39 15.28
CA LEU A 87 11.29 -12.66 14.70
C LEU A 87 12.50 -12.50 13.77
N LEU A 88 12.54 -11.45 12.97
CA LEU A 88 13.52 -11.26 11.90
C LEU A 88 14.53 -10.14 12.16
N GLY A 89 14.33 -9.31 13.18
CA GLY A 89 15.16 -8.11 13.43
C GLY A 89 16.61 -8.42 13.84
N SER A 90 16.94 -9.69 14.11
CA SER A 90 18.33 -10.15 14.27
C SER A 90 19.03 -10.44 12.93
N VAL A 91 18.28 -10.60 11.84
CA VAL A 91 18.80 -10.98 10.50
C VAL A 91 18.75 -9.80 9.54
N VAL A 92 17.67 -9.00 9.61
CA VAL A 92 17.46 -7.81 8.77
C VAL A 92 17.13 -6.59 9.62
N PRO A 93 17.36 -5.36 9.13
CA PRO A 93 16.97 -4.14 9.83
C PRO A 93 15.48 -4.17 10.26
N PRO A 94 15.13 -3.58 11.42
CA PRO A 94 13.76 -3.61 11.93
C PRO A 94 12.69 -3.09 10.96
N HIS A 95 12.99 -2.04 10.19
CA HIS A 95 12.08 -1.50 9.19
C HIS A 95 11.85 -2.46 8.01
N ASP A 96 12.88 -3.20 7.59
CA ASP A 96 12.76 -4.24 6.57
C ASP A 96 11.91 -5.40 7.11
N ALA A 97 12.16 -5.84 8.34
CA ALA A 97 11.37 -6.88 8.99
C ALA A 97 9.88 -6.52 9.08
N ALA A 98 9.55 -5.26 9.36
CA ALA A 98 8.17 -4.79 9.44
C ALA A 98 7.40 -4.92 8.12
N ARG A 99 8.06 -4.74 6.96
CA ARG A 99 7.46 -4.83 5.61
C ARG A 99 6.96 -6.23 5.25
N PHE A 100 7.46 -7.28 5.92
CA PHE A 100 6.91 -8.63 5.73
C PHE A 100 5.45 -8.76 6.17
N ALA A 101 4.96 -7.89 7.06
CA ALA A 101 3.55 -7.81 7.39
C ALA A 101 2.72 -7.36 6.16
N SER A 102 3.19 -6.36 5.41
CA SER A 102 2.54 -5.91 4.18
C SER A 102 2.51 -7.02 3.12
N ALA A 103 3.64 -7.70 2.91
CA ALA A 103 3.69 -8.85 1.99
C ALA A 103 2.71 -9.95 2.38
N LEU A 104 2.59 -10.29 3.67
CA LEU A 104 1.62 -11.27 4.18
C LEU A 104 0.18 -10.84 3.86
N PHE A 105 -0.19 -9.61 4.20
CA PHE A 105 -1.55 -9.13 3.99
C PHE A 105 -1.90 -8.96 2.51
N VAL A 106 -0.97 -8.49 1.68
CA VAL A 106 -1.18 -8.45 0.22
C VAL A 106 -1.35 -9.86 -0.36
N LEU A 107 -0.55 -10.84 0.08
CA LEU A 107 -0.72 -12.24 -0.32
C LEU A 107 -2.11 -12.77 0.08
N MET A 108 -2.58 -12.46 1.29
CA MET A 108 -3.93 -12.80 1.74
C MET A 108 -5.01 -12.14 0.87
N ALA A 109 -4.84 -10.86 0.53
CA ALA A 109 -5.78 -10.15 -0.34
C ALA A 109 -5.86 -10.78 -1.73
N LEU A 110 -4.72 -11.09 -2.36
CA LEU A 110 -4.64 -11.78 -3.64
C LEU A 110 -5.33 -13.16 -3.58
N TRP A 111 -5.10 -13.89 -2.49
CA TRP A 111 -5.69 -15.19 -2.26
C TRP A 111 -7.22 -15.13 -2.15
N PHE A 112 -7.75 -14.21 -1.33
CA PHE A 112 -9.20 -14.09 -1.13
C PHE A 112 -9.92 -13.51 -2.36
N VAL A 113 -9.30 -12.57 -3.09
CA VAL A 113 -9.85 -12.11 -4.39
C VAL A 113 -9.90 -13.25 -5.38
N ARG A 114 -8.85 -14.09 -5.45
CA ARG A 114 -8.86 -15.31 -6.28
C ARG A 114 -9.99 -16.25 -5.92
N LEU A 115 -10.18 -16.51 -4.62
CA LEU A 115 -11.25 -17.40 -4.13
C LEU A 115 -12.64 -16.81 -4.41
N ALA A 116 -12.84 -15.51 -4.19
CA ALA A 116 -14.12 -14.84 -4.48
C ALA A 116 -14.48 -14.93 -5.97
N ALA A 117 -13.54 -14.59 -6.84
CA ALA A 117 -13.78 -14.66 -8.28
C ALA A 117 -13.93 -16.12 -8.78
N ARG A 118 -13.22 -17.09 -8.19
CA ARG A 118 -13.43 -18.53 -8.49
C ARG A 118 -14.83 -19.01 -8.14
N GLU A 119 -15.34 -18.58 -7.00
CA GLU A 119 -16.69 -18.97 -6.55
C GLU A 119 -17.77 -18.36 -7.45
N LEU A 120 -17.59 -17.12 -7.88
CA LEU A 120 -18.57 -16.39 -8.66
C LEU A 120 -18.53 -16.73 -10.16
N TYR A 121 -17.36 -17.02 -10.73
CA TYR A 121 -17.18 -17.10 -12.18
C TYR A 121 -16.44 -18.36 -12.65
N GLY A 122 -15.55 -18.93 -11.82
CA GLY A 122 -14.77 -20.12 -12.15
C GLY A 122 -13.27 -19.96 -11.90
N LYS A 123 -12.52 -21.07 -12.07
CA LYS A 123 -11.08 -21.13 -11.73
C LYS A 123 -10.25 -20.15 -12.57
N ARG A 124 -10.53 -20.09 -13.87
CA ARG A 124 -9.81 -19.25 -14.82
C ARG A 124 -9.95 -17.76 -14.51
N GLU A 125 -11.17 -17.35 -14.19
CA GLU A 125 -11.53 -15.99 -13.84
C GLU A 125 -10.92 -15.58 -12.50
N GLY A 126 -10.80 -16.51 -11.55
CA GLY A 126 -10.09 -16.29 -10.29
C GLY A 126 -8.62 -15.94 -10.50
N ASP A 127 -7.94 -16.68 -11.35
CA ASP A 127 -6.52 -16.42 -11.68
C ASP A 127 -6.35 -15.06 -12.38
N LEU A 128 -7.28 -14.71 -13.29
CA LEU A 128 -7.29 -13.39 -13.94
C LEU A 128 -7.61 -12.23 -12.99
N SER A 129 -8.52 -12.43 -12.05
CA SER A 129 -8.82 -11.40 -11.02
C SER A 129 -7.63 -11.14 -10.11
N THR A 130 -6.84 -12.17 -9.80
CA THR A 130 -5.56 -12.03 -9.09
C THR A 130 -4.57 -11.18 -9.88
N LEU A 131 -4.42 -11.47 -11.18
CA LEU A 131 -3.58 -10.67 -12.08
C LEU A 131 -4.08 -9.21 -12.19
N ALA A 132 -5.40 -9.00 -12.19
CA ALA A 132 -5.96 -7.65 -12.23
C ALA A 132 -5.57 -6.85 -10.97
N LEU A 133 -5.72 -7.44 -9.79
CA LEU A 133 -5.34 -6.78 -8.54
C LEU A 133 -3.84 -6.46 -8.49
N MET A 134 -2.98 -7.43 -8.84
CA MET A 134 -1.53 -7.23 -8.92
C MET A 134 -1.12 -6.16 -9.93
N GLY A 135 -1.86 -6.06 -11.04
CA GLY A 135 -1.57 -5.10 -12.11
C GLY A 135 -2.01 -3.67 -11.82
N ALA A 136 -2.66 -3.40 -10.68
CA ALA A 136 -3.08 -2.06 -10.28
C ALA A 136 -1.87 -1.19 -9.90
N VAL A 137 -1.78 0.00 -10.49
CA VAL A 137 -0.63 0.91 -10.27
C VAL A 137 -0.51 1.30 -8.80
N GLY A 138 -1.62 1.62 -8.13
CA GLY A 138 -1.61 1.96 -6.70
C GLY A 138 -1.12 0.81 -5.82
N LEU A 139 -1.53 -0.44 -6.11
CA LEU A 139 -1.05 -1.58 -5.33
C LEU A 139 0.44 -1.82 -5.53
N MET A 140 0.98 -1.66 -6.74
CA MET A 140 2.41 -1.83 -7.00
C MET A 140 3.25 -0.98 -6.06
N TRP A 141 2.84 0.26 -5.82
CA TRP A 141 3.55 1.19 -4.95
C TRP A 141 3.39 0.84 -3.47
N HIS A 142 2.14 0.68 -3.01
CA HIS A 142 1.82 0.54 -1.57
C HIS A 142 1.98 -0.90 -1.02
N ALA A 143 2.14 -1.91 -1.88
CA ALA A 143 2.31 -3.30 -1.44
C ALA A 143 3.60 -3.54 -0.64
N HIS A 144 4.57 -2.63 -0.71
CA HIS A 144 5.91 -2.76 -0.16
C HIS A 144 6.21 -1.74 0.95
N GLU A 145 5.21 -0.97 1.37
CA GLU A 145 5.29 0.00 2.46
C GLU A 145 4.74 -0.59 3.77
N VAL A 146 5.21 -0.10 4.90
CA VAL A 146 4.67 -0.47 6.23
C VAL A 146 3.38 0.31 6.44
N THR A 147 2.23 -0.31 6.08
CA THR A 147 0.96 0.43 6.07
C THR A 147 -0.25 -0.45 6.41
N ALA A 148 -1.17 0.08 7.24
CA ALA A 148 -2.36 -0.62 7.72
C ALA A 148 -3.37 -0.93 6.60
N GLU A 149 -3.31 -0.20 5.50
CA GLU A 149 -4.18 -0.38 4.33
C GLU A 149 -4.01 -1.76 3.68
N THR A 150 -2.82 -2.37 3.75
CA THR A 150 -2.61 -3.74 3.25
C THR A 150 -3.40 -4.76 4.06
N ALA A 151 -3.50 -4.58 5.39
CA ALA A 151 -4.33 -5.43 6.25
C ALA A 151 -5.83 -5.18 6.04
N MET A 152 -6.24 -3.94 5.84
CA MET A 152 -7.60 -3.60 5.42
C MET A 152 -7.96 -4.28 4.10
N LEU A 153 -7.06 -4.23 3.10
CA LEU A 153 -7.24 -4.87 1.79
C LEU A 153 -7.50 -6.37 1.96
N ALA A 154 -6.72 -7.06 2.80
CA ALA A 154 -6.90 -8.47 3.12
C ALA A 154 -8.25 -8.75 3.80
N GLY A 155 -8.62 -7.91 4.76
CA GLY A 155 -9.91 -7.98 5.46
C GLY A 155 -11.09 -7.82 4.52
N LEU A 156 -11.08 -6.80 3.66
CA LEU A 156 -12.12 -6.57 2.66
C LEU A 156 -12.22 -7.74 1.67
N ALA A 157 -11.08 -8.26 1.20
CA ALA A 157 -11.06 -9.41 0.28
C ALA A 157 -11.66 -10.66 0.93
N ALA A 158 -11.34 -10.94 2.19
CA ALA A 158 -11.93 -12.05 2.95
C ALA A 158 -13.43 -11.85 3.16
N ALA A 159 -13.86 -10.63 3.50
CA ALA A 159 -15.28 -10.32 3.69
C ALA A 159 -16.08 -10.48 2.39
N TYR A 160 -15.61 -9.96 1.26
CA TYR A 160 -16.30 -10.12 -0.03
C TYR A 160 -16.29 -11.57 -0.53
N TYR A 161 -15.23 -12.34 -0.25
CA TYR A 161 -15.25 -13.79 -0.44
C TYR A 161 -16.34 -14.44 0.42
N GLY A 162 -16.47 -14.04 1.69
CA GLY A 162 -17.52 -14.50 2.59
C GLY A 162 -18.92 -14.26 2.04
N VAL A 163 -19.20 -13.06 1.51
CA VAL A 163 -20.47 -12.76 0.82
C VAL A 163 -20.65 -13.65 -0.40
N ALA A 164 -19.61 -13.79 -1.23
CA ALA A 164 -19.70 -14.58 -2.47
C ALA A 164 -20.10 -16.04 -2.24
N ILE A 165 -19.61 -16.67 -1.17
CA ILE A 165 -19.92 -18.10 -0.88
C ILE A 165 -21.16 -18.31 0.00
N SER A 166 -21.68 -17.26 0.66
CA SER A 166 -22.70 -17.37 1.71
C SER A 166 -24.01 -18.01 1.23
N HIS A 167 -24.38 -17.81 -0.04
CA HIS A 167 -25.60 -18.41 -0.61
C HIS A 167 -25.52 -19.93 -0.81
N ARG A 168 -24.30 -20.50 -0.89
CA ARG A 168 -24.08 -21.96 -1.03
C ARG A 168 -23.51 -22.59 0.23
N ARG A 169 -22.70 -21.86 1.00
CA ARG A 169 -21.97 -22.32 2.19
C ARG A 169 -22.08 -21.30 3.31
N PRO A 170 -23.28 -21.13 3.91
CA PRO A 170 -23.59 -20.01 4.80
C PRO A 170 -22.62 -19.89 5.99
N TYR A 171 -22.26 -20.98 6.67
CA TYR A 171 -21.36 -20.92 7.83
C TYR A 171 -19.91 -20.59 7.46
N LYS A 172 -19.40 -21.14 6.33
CA LYS A 172 -18.06 -20.75 5.84
C LYS A 172 -18.05 -19.29 5.36
N GLY A 173 -19.15 -18.85 4.75
CA GLY A 173 -19.35 -17.45 4.38
C GLY A 173 -19.37 -16.54 5.60
N ALA A 174 -20.08 -16.95 6.66
CA ALA A 174 -20.14 -16.21 7.91
C ALA A 174 -18.76 -16.05 8.57
N LEU A 175 -17.99 -17.13 8.61
CA LEU A 175 -16.62 -17.09 9.16
C LEU A 175 -15.73 -16.11 8.38
N ALA A 176 -15.68 -16.25 7.05
CA ALA A 176 -14.85 -15.40 6.20
C ALA A 176 -15.30 -13.94 6.25
N PHE A 177 -16.62 -13.68 6.27
CA PHE A 177 -17.16 -12.32 6.35
C PHE A 177 -16.87 -11.66 7.70
N GLY A 178 -17.21 -12.33 8.81
CA GLY A 178 -17.05 -11.78 10.16
C GLY A 178 -15.58 -11.53 10.50
N ALA A 179 -14.69 -12.51 10.21
CA ALA A 179 -13.26 -12.34 10.41
C ALA A 179 -12.67 -11.27 9.47
N GLY A 180 -13.08 -11.25 8.19
CA GLY A 180 -12.63 -10.25 7.23
C GLY A 180 -13.03 -8.82 7.61
N ALA A 181 -14.29 -8.61 8.00
CA ALA A 181 -14.77 -7.31 8.50
C ALA A 181 -14.06 -6.92 9.81
N GLY A 182 -13.76 -7.88 10.69
CA GLY A 182 -13.00 -7.68 11.91
C GLY A 182 -11.55 -7.27 11.64
N ILE A 183 -10.87 -7.91 10.70
CA ILE A 183 -9.52 -7.51 10.24
C ILE A 183 -9.57 -6.09 9.68
N ALA A 184 -10.55 -5.76 8.83
CA ALA A 184 -10.70 -4.42 8.28
C ALA A 184 -10.93 -3.37 9.40
N PHE A 185 -11.77 -3.70 10.39
CA PHE A 185 -12.00 -2.85 11.56
C PHE A 185 -10.73 -2.59 12.36
N LEU A 186 -10.01 -3.64 12.76
CA LEU A 186 -8.78 -3.51 13.54
C LEU A 186 -7.62 -2.89 12.74
N SER A 187 -7.77 -2.75 11.41
CA SER A 187 -6.77 -2.07 10.56
C SER A 187 -7.07 -0.58 10.39
N LYS A 188 -8.31 -0.21 9.99
CA LYS A 188 -8.68 1.17 9.62
C LYS A 188 -10.00 1.64 10.28
N GLY A 189 -10.45 0.96 11.34
CA GLY A 189 -11.57 1.39 12.16
C GLY A 189 -12.95 1.26 11.51
N LEU A 190 -13.86 2.18 11.87
CA LEU A 190 -15.28 2.10 11.55
C LEU A 190 -15.57 2.13 10.04
N ALA A 191 -14.92 3.00 9.30
CA ALA A 191 -15.14 3.15 7.86
C ALA A 191 -14.82 1.87 7.10
N ALA A 192 -13.73 1.18 7.45
CA ALA A 192 -13.31 -0.06 6.80
C ALA A 192 -14.26 -1.23 7.09
N ALA A 193 -14.79 -1.33 8.32
CA ALA A 193 -15.78 -2.34 8.66
C ALA A 193 -17.15 -2.04 8.02
N ALA A 194 -17.53 -0.76 7.92
CA ALA A 194 -18.79 -0.35 7.31
C ALA A 194 -18.90 -0.76 5.85
N GLN A 195 -17.80 -0.76 5.09
CA GLN A 195 -17.81 -1.11 3.67
C GLN A 195 -18.44 -2.48 3.39
N PRO A 196 -17.92 -3.61 3.91
CA PRO A 196 -18.50 -4.93 3.65
C PRO A 196 -19.86 -5.11 4.30
N LEU A 197 -20.13 -4.48 5.47
CA LEU A 197 -21.42 -4.56 6.15
C LEU A 197 -22.54 -3.91 5.32
N VAL A 198 -22.34 -2.67 4.89
CA VAL A 198 -23.30 -1.93 4.05
C VAL A 198 -23.44 -2.62 2.69
N ALA A 199 -22.35 -3.09 2.09
CA ALA A 199 -22.40 -3.83 0.83
C ALA A 199 -23.22 -5.11 0.96
N ALA A 200 -23.06 -5.90 2.02
CA ALA A 200 -23.82 -7.12 2.26
C ALA A 200 -25.33 -6.84 2.42
N LEU A 201 -25.70 -5.77 3.15
CA LEU A 201 -27.09 -5.33 3.30
C LEU A 201 -27.71 -4.91 1.96
N LEU A 202 -26.97 -4.13 1.15
CA LEU A 202 -27.47 -3.69 -0.15
C LEU A 202 -27.56 -4.85 -1.17
N VAL A 203 -26.67 -5.84 -1.10
CA VAL A 203 -26.75 -7.05 -1.92
C VAL A 203 -28.05 -7.81 -1.66
N LEU A 204 -28.57 -7.84 -0.43
CA LEU A 204 -29.91 -8.40 -0.11
C LEU A 204 -31.02 -7.69 -0.87
N ALA A 205 -30.93 -6.36 -1.01
CA ALA A 205 -31.92 -5.59 -1.74
C ALA A 205 -31.88 -5.82 -3.26
N VAL A 206 -30.66 -6.02 -3.81
CA VAL A 206 -30.41 -6.11 -5.27
C VAL A 206 -30.59 -7.53 -5.80
N SER A 207 -30.17 -8.59 -5.04
CA SER A 207 -30.00 -9.94 -5.54
C SER A 207 -30.86 -10.96 -4.74
N ALA A 208 -31.88 -11.49 -5.38
CA ALA A 208 -32.84 -12.43 -4.75
C ALA A 208 -32.21 -13.71 -4.15
N PRO A 209 -31.15 -14.32 -4.73
CA PRO A 209 -30.52 -15.50 -4.15
C PRO A 209 -30.00 -15.33 -2.72
N PHE A 210 -29.77 -14.11 -2.26
CA PHE A 210 -29.34 -13.81 -0.88
C PHE A 210 -30.52 -13.65 0.10
N ARG A 211 -31.78 -13.60 -0.35
CA ARG A 211 -32.98 -13.44 0.48
C ARG A 211 -33.49 -14.77 1.09
N GLN A 212 -32.57 -15.59 1.57
CA GLN A 212 -32.89 -16.90 2.17
C GLN A 212 -32.71 -16.85 3.68
N ARG A 213 -33.43 -17.69 4.43
CA ARG A 213 -33.28 -17.82 5.89
C ARG A 213 -31.83 -18.18 6.28
N SER A 214 -31.18 -19.03 5.48
CA SER A 214 -29.77 -19.39 5.68
C SER A 214 -28.84 -18.20 5.66
N PHE A 215 -29.14 -17.19 4.84
CA PHE A 215 -28.31 -15.95 4.80
C PHE A 215 -28.53 -15.08 6.06
N ALA A 216 -29.74 -15.02 6.59
CA ALA A 216 -30.02 -14.33 7.86
C ALA A 216 -29.28 -15.00 9.04
N VAL A 217 -29.28 -16.34 9.10
CA VAL A 217 -28.51 -17.10 10.10
C VAL A 217 -27.02 -16.86 9.93
N ALA A 218 -26.51 -16.91 8.68
CA ALA A 218 -25.12 -16.59 8.38
C ALA A 218 -24.75 -15.15 8.81
N GLY A 219 -25.67 -14.19 8.62
CA GLY A 219 -25.50 -12.81 9.09
C GLY A 219 -25.35 -12.72 10.61
N ALA A 220 -26.21 -13.40 11.37
CA ALA A 220 -26.12 -13.45 12.83
C ALA A 220 -24.79 -14.09 13.31
N VAL A 221 -24.39 -15.20 12.69
CA VAL A 221 -23.09 -15.85 12.98
C VAL A 221 -21.92 -14.93 12.61
N SER A 222 -22.01 -14.22 11.49
CA SER A 222 -20.99 -13.24 11.08
C SER A 222 -20.81 -12.12 12.11
N LEU A 223 -21.92 -11.59 12.63
CA LEU A 223 -21.89 -10.55 13.68
C LEU A 223 -21.29 -11.10 14.98
N ALA A 224 -21.61 -12.34 15.36
CA ALA A 224 -21.00 -12.97 16.53
C ALA A 224 -19.48 -13.16 16.38
N ILE A 225 -19.00 -13.47 15.16
CA ILE A 225 -17.57 -13.58 14.85
C ILE A 225 -16.91 -12.18 14.81
N LEU A 226 -17.59 -11.16 14.30
CA LEU A 226 -17.11 -9.78 14.24
C LEU A 226 -17.03 -9.15 15.64
N ALA A 227 -17.96 -9.49 16.53
CA ALA A 227 -18.11 -8.85 17.84
C ALA A 227 -16.80 -8.76 18.67
N PRO A 228 -15.98 -9.82 18.82
CA PRO A 228 -14.74 -9.70 19.58
C PRO A 228 -13.76 -8.69 18.97
N PHE A 229 -13.70 -8.54 17.65
CA PHE A 229 -12.83 -7.55 17.00
C PHE A 229 -13.28 -6.11 17.32
N VAL A 230 -14.58 -5.87 17.31
CA VAL A 230 -15.16 -4.53 17.51
C VAL A 230 -15.28 -4.17 19.00
N LEU A 231 -15.39 -5.16 19.90
CA LEU A 231 -15.62 -4.92 21.31
C LEU A 231 -14.36 -5.01 22.18
N VAL A 232 -13.46 -5.98 21.89
CA VAL A 232 -12.33 -6.24 22.80
C VAL A 232 -11.33 -5.09 22.81
N TRP A 233 -10.81 -4.70 21.65
CA TRP A 233 -9.80 -3.64 21.60
C TRP A 233 -10.35 -2.26 22.03
N PRO A 234 -11.49 -1.77 21.51
CA PRO A 234 -12.05 -0.52 22.00
C PRO A 234 -12.48 -0.57 23.48
N GLY A 235 -12.96 -1.74 23.96
CA GLY A 235 -13.29 -1.92 25.36
C GLY A 235 -12.06 -1.85 26.27
N LEU A 236 -10.93 -2.44 25.86
CA LEU A 236 -9.64 -2.32 26.55
C LEU A 236 -9.13 -0.88 26.55
N LEU A 237 -9.29 -0.14 25.41
CA LEU A 237 -8.96 1.28 25.35
C LEU A 237 -9.82 2.10 26.32
N ALA A 238 -11.14 1.90 26.32
CA ALA A 238 -12.05 2.62 27.21
C ALA A 238 -11.74 2.36 28.70
N ALA A 239 -11.32 1.14 29.04
CA ALA A 239 -10.98 0.78 30.41
C ALA A 239 -9.60 1.27 30.87
N ASN A 240 -8.59 1.25 29.99
CA ASN A 240 -7.19 1.52 30.37
C ASN A 240 -6.65 2.87 29.86
N ALA A 241 -7.30 3.48 28.88
CA ALA A 241 -6.88 4.74 28.25
C ALA A 241 -8.09 5.53 27.75
N PRO A 242 -9.00 6.00 28.64
CA PRO A 242 -10.27 6.62 28.24
C PRO A 242 -10.10 7.86 27.37
N ASP A 243 -9.08 8.69 27.63
CA ASP A 243 -8.79 9.89 26.82
C ASP A 243 -8.39 9.51 25.39
N TYR A 244 -7.56 8.45 25.24
CA TYR A 244 -7.20 7.93 23.92
C TYR A 244 -8.43 7.38 23.19
N PHE A 245 -9.29 6.62 23.88
CA PHE A 245 -10.52 6.08 23.31
C PHE A 245 -11.45 7.20 22.83
N ALA A 246 -11.65 8.23 23.63
CA ALA A 246 -12.50 9.39 23.27
C ALA A 246 -11.95 10.11 22.02
N GLY A 247 -10.63 10.36 21.96
CA GLY A 247 -9.97 10.97 20.82
C GLY A 247 -10.07 10.12 19.55
N TRP A 248 -9.80 8.80 19.66
CA TRP A 248 -9.94 7.86 18.56
C TRP A 248 -11.37 7.78 18.01
N PHE A 249 -12.35 7.66 18.90
CA PHE A 249 -13.76 7.57 18.50
C PHE A 249 -14.26 8.85 17.83
N ALA A 250 -13.89 10.03 18.38
CA ALA A 250 -14.20 11.31 17.77
C ALA A 250 -13.56 11.47 16.39
N TRP A 251 -12.30 11.03 16.24
CA TRP A 251 -11.61 11.06 14.95
C TRP A 251 -12.31 10.15 13.92
N GLN A 252 -12.66 8.90 14.30
CA GLN A 252 -13.34 7.95 13.43
C GLN A 252 -14.68 8.50 12.90
N LEU A 253 -15.48 9.12 13.76
CA LEU A 253 -16.76 9.73 13.35
C LEU A 253 -16.54 11.00 12.50
N GLY A 254 -15.59 11.84 12.88
CA GLY A 254 -15.27 13.07 12.14
C GLY A 254 -14.73 12.82 10.75
N ASN A 255 -14.00 11.70 10.56
CA ASN A 255 -13.42 11.36 9.26
C ASN A 255 -14.47 10.93 8.22
N ILE A 256 -15.57 10.29 8.61
CA ILE A 256 -16.60 9.75 7.70
C ILE A 256 -17.82 10.67 7.55
N SER A 257 -17.85 11.80 8.22
CA SER A 257 -19.00 12.73 8.21
C SER A 257 -18.70 14.02 7.43
N HIS A 258 -17.72 14.00 6.53
CA HIS A 258 -17.32 15.17 5.76
C HIS A 258 -18.03 15.21 4.40
N PRO A 259 -18.91 16.21 4.12
CA PRO A 259 -19.47 16.37 2.78
C PRO A 259 -18.36 16.82 1.81
N PRO A 260 -18.19 16.14 0.66
CA PRO A 260 -17.10 16.43 -0.26
C PRO A 260 -17.26 17.79 -0.92
N GLY A 261 -16.21 18.61 -0.89
CA GLY A 261 -16.10 19.83 -1.68
C GLY A 261 -15.67 19.55 -3.13
N LEU A 262 -15.74 20.57 -3.98
CA LEU A 262 -15.28 20.43 -5.39
C LEU A 262 -13.80 20.09 -5.50
N ALA A 263 -12.97 20.59 -4.59
CA ALA A 263 -11.55 20.28 -4.54
C ALA A 263 -11.30 18.80 -4.19
N ASP A 264 -12.07 18.26 -3.26
CA ASP A 264 -12.00 16.83 -2.86
C ASP A 264 -12.40 15.94 -4.05
N LEU A 265 -13.48 16.26 -4.73
CA LEU A 265 -13.94 15.53 -5.92
C LEU A 265 -12.90 15.57 -7.05
N ALA A 266 -12.27 16.70 -7.29
CA ALA A 266 -11.21 16.83 -8.30
C ALA A 266 -9.97 16.00 -7.93
N ASN A 267 -9.57 16.01 -6.65
CA ASN A 267 -8.47 15.20 -6.14
C ASN A 267 -8.77 13.71 -6.24
N VAL A 268 -9.96 13.28 -5.81
CA VAL A 268 -10.42 11.88 -5.93
C VAL A 268 -10.43 11.46 -7.40
N ALA A 269 -10.99 12.25 -8.31
CA ALA A 269 -11.03 11.92 -9.74
C ALA A 269 -9.63 11.74 -10.34
N LYS A 270 -8.71 12.65 -10.02
CA LYS A 270 -7.31 12.58 -10.45
C LYS A 270 -6.63 11.32 -9.92
N THR A 271 -6.77 11.05 -8.64
CA THR A 271 -6.11 9.94 -7.96
C THR A 271 -6.71 8.60 -8.40
N PHE A 272 -8.03 8.51 -8.49
CA PHE A 272 -8.77 7.36 -8.99
C PHE A 272 -8.27 6.93 -10.38
N ALA A 273 -8.06 7.90 -11.28
CA ALA A 273 -7.71 7.62 -12.66
C ALA A 273 -6.40 6.84 -12.81
N TRP A 274 -5.38 7.14 -12.01
CA TRP A 274 -4.08 6.47 -12.10
C TRP A 274 -3.92 5.33 -11.08
N ALA A 275 -4.36 5.49 -9.83
CA ALA A 275 -4.13 4.50 -8.78
C ALA A 275 -4.87 3.18 -9.07
N LEU A 276 -6.08 3.26 -9.61
CA LEU A 276 -6.88 2.08 -9.95
C LEU A 276 -6.69 1.58 -11.38
N PHE A 277 -5.81 2.21 -12.18
CA PHE A 277 -5.53 1.75 -13.54
C PHE A 277 -4.71 0.45 -13.52
N PRO A 278 -5.02 -0.54 -14.40
CA PRO A 278 -6.07 -0.60 -15.40
C PRO A 278 -7.38 -1.24 -14.91
N VAL A 279 -7.53 -1.48 -13.62
CA VAL A 279 -8.67 -2.22 -13.03
C VAL A 279 -9.98 -1.50 -13.28
N TRP A 280 -10.03 -0.18 -13.04
CA TRP A 280 -11.27 0.58 -13.16
C TRP A 280 -11.86 0.58 -14.59
N PRO A 281 -11.12 0.82 -15.70
CA PRO A 281 -11.73 0.80 -17.03
C PRO A 281 -12.21 -0.60 -17.42
N VAL A 282 -11.50 -1.64 -16.98
CA VAL A 282 -11.90 -3.04 -17.21
C VAL A 282 -13.17 -3.38 -16.43
N THR A 283 -13.30 -2.89 -15.19
CA THR A 283 -14.51 -3.07 -14.35
C THR A 283 -15.70 -2.30 -14.91
N VAL A 284 -15.51 -1.08 -15.38
CA VAL A 284 -16.57 -0.30 -16.06
C VAL A 284 -17.03 -1.05 -17.32
N TRP A 285 -16.10 -1.58 -18.11
CA TRP A 285 -16.43 -2.43 -19.25
C TRP A 285 -17.22 -3.68 -18.85
N ALA A 286 -16.82 -4.38 -17.77
CA ALA A 286 -17.56 -5.52 -17.25
C ALA A 286 -19.00 -5.13 -16.88
N THR A 287 -19.16 -4.04 -16.15
CA THR A 287 -20.47 -3.55 -15.72
C THR A 287 -21.37 -3.24 -16.94
N TRP A 288 -20.82 -2.60 -17.96
CA TRP A 288 -21.56 -2.31 -19.18
C TRP A 288 -21.87 -3.58 -20.00
N ALA A 289 -20.92 -4.47 -20.18
CA ALA A 289 -21.09 -5.71 -20.94
C ALA A 289 -22.11 -6.65 -20.29
N TYR A 290 -22.15 -6.70 -18.98
CA TYR A 290 -23.05 -7.56 -18.20
C TYR A 290 -24.20 -6.80 -17.53
N ARG A 291 -24.54 -5.59 -17.98
CA ARG A 291 -25.57 -4.71 -17.35
C ARG A 291 -26.95 -5.35 -17.17
N ARG A 292 -27.31 -6.35 -17.99
CA ARG A 292 -28.56 -7.12 -17.85
C ARG A 292 -28.50 -8.17 -16.75
N ARG A 293 -27.31 -8.49 -16.24
CA ARG A 293 -27.03 -9.53 -15.24
C ARG A 293 -26.60 -8.96 -13.89
N LEU A 294 -26.71 -7.65 -13.67
CA LEU A 294 -26.24 -6.99 -12.45
C LEU A 294 -26.94 -7.46 -11.17
N ARG A 295 -28.11 -8.11 -11.29
CA ARG A 295 -28.83 -8.70 -10.15
C ARG A 295 -28.40 -10.14 -9.83
N GLU A 296 -27.60 -10.76 -10.68
CA GLU A 296 -27.02 -12.08 -10.39
C GLU A 296 -25.88 -11.94 -9.35
N PRO A 297 -25.71 -12.94 -8.45
CA PRO A 297 -24.69 -12.88 -7.39
C PRO A 297 -23.29 -12.48 -7.88
N GLY A 298 -22.87 -13.00 -9.02
CA GLY A 298 -21.58 -12.75 -9.60
C GLY A 298 -21.30 -11.28 -9.94
N PHE A 299 -22.33 -10.50 -10.25
CA PHE A 299 -22.18 -9.07 -10.58
C PHE A 299 -22.71 -8.18 -9.47
N ALA A 300 -23.77 -8.61 -8.74
CA ALA A 300 -24.34 -7.83 -7.64
C ALA A 300 -23.32 -7.56 -6.53
N VAL A 301 -22.59 -8.59 -6.10
CA VAL A 301 -21.62 -8.47 -5.00
C VAL A 301 -20.52 -7.45 -5.32
N PRO A 302 -19.69 -7.59 -6.39
CA PRO A 302 -18.61 -6.66 -6.66
C PRO A 302 -19.11 -5.27 -7.09
N PHE A 303 -20.24 -5.17 -7.77
CA PHE A 303 -20.82 -3.89 -8.20
C PHE A 303 -21.30 -3.05 -7.01
N VAL A 304 -22.10 -3.65 -6.13
CA VAL A 304 -22.59 -2.98 -4.92
C VAL A 304 -21.41 -2.61 -4.01
N ALA A 305 -20.46 -3.54 -3.82
CA ALA A 305 -19.27 -3.27 -3.02
C ALA A 305 -18.44 -2.11 -3.59
N SER A 306 -18.28 -2.02 -4.91
CA SER A 306 -17.56 -0.90 -5.55
C SER A 306 -18.26 0.44 -5.33
N ILE A 307 -19.59 0.47 -5.44
CA ILE A 307 -20.38 1.69 -5.18
C ILE A 307 -20.24 2.10 -3.71
N VAL A 308 -20.40 1.17 -2.77
CA VAL A 308 -20.29 1.45 -1.34
C VAL A 308 -18.91 1.97 -0.99
N SER A 309 -17.86 1.30 -1.46
CA SER A 309 -16.47 1.75 -1.21
C SER A 309 -16.22 3.14 -1.81
N PHE A 310 -16.75 3.42 -3.00
CA PHE A 310 -16.60 4.74 -3.64
C PHE A 310 -17.35 5.84 -2.88
N VAL A 311 -18.58 5.57 -2.43
CA VAL A 311 -19.37 6.53 -1.64
C VAL A 311 -18.68 6.81 -0.30
N LEU A 312 -18.19 5.78 0.40
CA LEU A 312 -17.48 5.98 1.66
C LEU A 312 -16.18 6.76 1.47
N LEU A 313 -15.44 6.51 0.39
CA LEU A 313 -14.26 7.29 0.02
C LEU A 313 -14.59 8.78 -0.17
N LEU A 314 -15.71 9.09 -0.82
CA LEU A 314 -16.15 10.47 -1.03
C LEU A 314 -16.57 11.17 0.29
N LEU A 315 -16.96 10.41 1.29
CA LEU A 315 -17.33 10.94 2.63
C LEU A 315 -16.13 11.10 3.56
N MET A 316 -14.95 10.60 3.17
CA MET A 316 -13.72 10.76 3.95
C MET A 316 -13.16 12.17 3.83
N ARG A 317 -12.59 12.65 4.92
CA ARG A 317 -11.89 13.94 4.95
C ARG A 317 -10.51 13.81 4.30
N ASN A 318 -10.25 14.61 3.25
CA ASN A 318 -8.97 14.64 2.53
C ASN A 318 -8.46 13.25 2.07
N PRO A 319 -9.23 12.52 1.23
CA PRO A 319 -8.83 11.18 0.79
C PRO A 319 -7.51 11.23 0.01
N ARG A 320 -6.59 10.33 0.37
CA ARG A 320 -5.26 10.17 -0.24
C ARG A 320 -5.28 9.07 -1.31
N ASP A 321 -4.17 8.92 -2.03
CA ASP A 321 -4.00 7.87 -3.05
C ASP A 321 -4.05 6.45 -2.44
N ILE A 322 -3.53 6.27 -1.24
CA ILE A 322 -3.56 5.00 -0.53
C ILE A 322 -4.99 4.56 -0.15
N ASP A 323 -5.89 5.49 0.12
CA ASP A 323 -7.29 5.18 0.45
C ASP A 323 -8.04 4.55 -0.74
N MET A 324 -7.53 4.73 -1.98
CA MET A 324 -8.07 4.08 -3.18
C MET A 324 -7.91 2.56 -3.17
N LEU A 325 -7.00 2.00 -2.35
CA LEU A 325 -6.78 0.56 -2.25
C LEU A 325 -8.06 -0.19 -1.87
N ALA A 326 -8.94 0.41 -1.06
CA ALA A 326 -10.22 -0.18 -0.68
C ALA A 326 -11.12 -0.52 -1.89
N LEU A 327 -11.06 0.28 -2.97
CA LEU A 327 -11.78 0.06 -4.22
C LEU A 327 -11.19 -1.06 -5.08
N LEU A 328 -9.90 -1.33 -4.95
CA LEU A 328 -9.24 -2.34 -5.78
C LEU A 328 -9.83 -3.74 -5.57
N VAL A 329 -10.21 -4.10 -4.34
CA VAL A 329 -10.75 -5.43 -4.04
C VAL A 329 -12.04 -5.69 -4.84
N PRO A 330 -13.13 -4.92 -4.65
CA PRO A 330 -14.37 -5.20 -5.35
C PRO A 330 -14.27 -5.01 -6.86
N MET A 331 -13.43 -4.08 -7.34
CA MET A 331 -13.23 -3.86 -8.78
C MET A 331 -12.40 -4.95 -9.44
N SER A 332 -11.45 -5.58 -8.74
CA SER A 332 -10.62 -6.64 -9.30
C SER A 332 -11.39 -7.96 -9.49
N ILE A 333 -12.41 -8.23 -8.67
CA ILE A 333 -13.21 -9.45 -8.76
C ILE A 333 -13.85 -9.65 -10.16
N PRO A 334 -14.59 -8.66 -10.74
CA PRO A 334 -15.17 -8.81 -12.07
C PRO A 334 -14.16 -8.58 -13.20
N ALA A 335 -12.97 -8.06 -12.93
CA ALA A 335 -11.96 -7.79 -13.97
C ALA A 335 -11.52 -9.07 -14.69
N GLY A 336 -11.51 -10.23 -14.00
CA GLY A 336 -11.20 -11.52 -14.61
C GLY A 336 -12.20 -11.92 -15.70
N VAL A 337 -13.49 -11.79 -15.44
CA VAL A 337 -14.51 -12.11 -16.44
C VAL A 337 -14.57 -11.06 -17.55
N ALA A 338 -14.27 -9.81 -17.23
CA ALA A 338 -14.21 -8.74 -18.22
C ALA A 338 -13.08 -8.96 -19.24
N ALA A 339 -11.92 -9.42 -18.79
CA ALA A 339 -10.80 -9.73 -19.68
C ALA A 339 -11.16 -10.78 -20.76
N ILE A 340 -12.01 -11.74 -20.41
CA ILE A 340 -12.51 -12.75 -21.36
C ILE A 340 -13.52 -12.12 -22.34
N ALA A 341 -14.33 -11.18 -21.89
CA ALA A 341 -15.37 -10.51 -22.69
C ALA A 341 -14.82 -9.39 -23.61
N LEU A 342 -13.53 -9.05 -23.52
CA LEU A 342 -12.93 -8.04 -24.39
C LEU A 342 -12.97 -8.48 -25.85
N ARG A 343 -13.33 -7.55 -26.74
CA ARG A 343 -13.22 -7.75 -28.19
C ARG A 343 -11.76 -7.96 -28.56
N ARG A 344 -11.49 -8.91 -29.50
CA ARG A 344 -10.14 -9.26 -29.93
C ARG A 344 -9.27 -8.05 -30.28
N GLY A 345 -9.82 -7.04 -30.96
CA GLY A 345 -9.11 -5.79 -31.29
C GLY A 345 -8.66 -5.04 -30.04
N ALA A 346 -9.54 -4.84 -29.07
CA ALA A 346 -9.22 -4.15 -27.82
C ALA A 346 -8.19 -4.94 -26.99
N ALA A 347 -8.35 -6.25 -26.86
CA ALA A 347 -7.41 -7.11 -26.17
C ALA A 347 -6.01 -7.07 -26.81
N ASN A 348 -5.93 -7.10 -28.15
CA ASN A 348 -4.67 -6.98 -28.89
C ASN A 348 -4.03 -5.60 -28.69
N ALA A 349 -4.82 -4.52 -28.74
CA ALA A 349 -4.32 -3.16 -28.51
C ALA A 349 -3.72 -3.03 -27.11
N LEU A 350 -4.43 -3.51 -26.08
CA LEU A 350 -3.92 -3.53 -24.69
C LEU A 350 -2.66 -4.40 -24.54
N ALA A 351 -2.61 -5.57 -25.21
CA ALA A 351 -1.44 -6.43 -25.19
C ALA A 351 -0.22 -5.73 -25.81
N TRP A 352 -0.37 -5.10 -26.97
CA TRP A 352 0.68 -4.32 -27.61
C TRP A 352 1.10 -3.10 -26.78
N PHE A 353 0.13 -2.38 -26.22
CA PHE A 353 0.41 -1.27 -25.33
C PHE A 353 1.26 -1.71 -24.14
N ALA A 354 0.90 -2.83 -23.48
CA ALA A 354 1.68 -3.37 -22.37
C ALA A 354 3.12 -3.76 -22.82
N VAL A 355 3.24 -4.49 -23.92
CA VAL A 355 4.57 -4.90 -24.45
C VAL A 355 5.43 -3.69 -24.76
N MET A 356 4.90 -2.70 -25.48
CA MET A 356 5.65 -1.48 -25.83
C MET A 356 6.06 -0.70 -24.58
N THR A 357 5.11 -0.45 -23.68
CA THR A 357 5.34 0.32 -22.46
C THR A 357 6.41 -0.31 -21.58
N PHE A 358 6.29 -1.59 -21.27
CA PHE A 358 7.17 -2.22 -20.30
C PHE A 358 8.52 -2.66 -20.89
N THR A 359 8.56 -2.97 -22.18
CA THR A 359 9.84 -3.19 -22.87
C THR A 359 10.64 -1.90 -22.96
N PHE A 360 9.97 -0.78 -23.30
CA PHE A 360 10.63 0.52 -23.34
C PHE A 360 11.07 0.96 -21.94
N ALA A 361 10.18 0.88 -20.93
CA ALA A 361 10.49 1.24 -19.55
C ALA A 361 11.66 0.40 -19.00
N GLY A 362 11.60 -0.93 -19.15
CA GLY A 362 12.67 -1.82 -18.70
C GLY A 362 13.99 -1.57 -19.44
N GLY A 363 13.94 -1.41 -20.76
CA GLY A 363 15.11 -1.07 -21.57
C GLY A 363 15.73 0.26 -21.19
N PHE A 364 14.89 1.28 -20.91
CA PHE A 364 15.34 2.59 -20.42
C PHE A 364 15.99 2.48 -19.04
N MET A 365 15.41 1.71 -18.12
CA MET A 365 15.98 1.48 -16.79
C MET A 365 17.35 0.81 -16.87
N TRP A 366 17.51 -0.20 -17.73
CA TRP A 366 18.79 -0.83 -17.99
C TRP A 366 19.80 0.13 -18.62
N LEU A 367 19.39 0.88 -19.63
CA LEU A 367 20.26 1.84 -20.33
C LEU A 367 20.76 2.92 -19.36
N MET A 368 19.88 3.49 -18.55
CA MET A 368 20.24 4.48 -17.53
C MET A 368 21.19 3.90 -16.48
N TRP A 369 20.94 2.67 -16.02
CA TRP A 369 21.79 1.99 -15.05
C TRP A 369 23.20 1.75 -15.60
N LEU A 370 23.29 1.19 -16.81
CA LEU A 370 24.57 0.97 -17.51
C LEU A 370 25.30 2.29 -17.78
N ALA A 371 24.59 3.35 -18.17
CA ALA A 371 25.17 4.68 -18.37
C ALA A 371 25.71 5.28 -17.08
N THR A 372 25.03 5.05 -15.95
CA THR A 372 25.51 5.49 -14.64
C THR A 372 26.75 4.73 -14.22
N LEU A 373 26.80 3.42 -14.49
CA LEU A 373 27.94 2.56 -14.15
C LEU A 373 29.18 2.85 -15.03
N ALA A 374 28.98 2.93 -16.36
CA ALA A 374 30.06 3.07 -17.33
C ALA A 374 30.47 4.54 -17.62
N GLY A 375 29.68 5.52 -17.17
CA GLY A 375 29.86 6.92 -17.54
C GLY A 375 29.47 7.26 -18.99
N PHE A 376 28.96 6.29 -19.75
CA PHE A 376 28.60 6.43 -21.17
C PHE A 376 27.22 5.79 -21.46
N PRO A 377 26.35 6.43 -22.28
CA PRO A 377 26.47 7.77 -22.89
C PRO A 377 26.49 8.91 -21.85
N GLY A 378 27.41 9.85 -22.03
CA GLY A 378 27.67 10.90 -21.05
C GLY A 378 26.46 11.80 -20.75
N ALA A 379 25.51 11.95 -21.69
CA ALA A 379 24.28 12.71 -21.44
C ALA A 379 23.39 12.03 -20.38
N LEU A 380 23.24 10.72 -20.43
CA LEU A 380 22.44 9.94 -19.48
C LEU A 380 23.12 9.86 -18.11
N SER A 381 24.43 9.60 -18.07
CA SER A 381 25.23 9.60 -16.85
C SER A 381 25.16 10.95 -16.14
N ARG A 382 25.38 12.07 -16.86
CA ARG A 382 25.22 13.42 -16.28
C ARG A 382 23.81 13.68 -15.76
N THR A 383 22.78 13.13 -16.40
CA THR A 383 21.40 13.26 -15.92
C THR A 383 21.21 12.53 -14.59
N ALA A 384 21.70 11.30 -14.45
CA ALA A 384 21.63 10.54 -13.20
C ALA A 384 22.39 11.25 -12.06
N THR A 385 23.61 11.73 -12.32
CA THR A 385 24.42 12.51 -11.36
C THR A 385 23.77 13.85 -11.00
N ARG A 386 23.13 14.52 -11.97
CA ARG A 386 22.40 15.77 -11.70
C ARG A 386 21.17 15.52 -10.82
N LEU A 387 20.49 14.39 -11.00
CA LEU A 387 19.32 14.03 -10.19
C LEU A 387 19.69 13.63 -8.77
N GLN A 388 20.83 12.95 -8.56
CA GLN A 388 21.35 12.59 -7.24
C GLN A 388 22.84 12.91 -7.13
N PRO A 389 23.19 14.17 -6.81
CA PRO A 389 24.59 14.59 -6.67
C PRO A 389 25.27 13.85 -5.52
N GLY A 390 26.45 13.29 -5.80
CA GLY A 390 27.24 12.56 -4.81
C GLY A 390 26.89 11.07 -4.66
N PHE A 391 25.87 10.57 -5.37
CA PHE A 391 25.58 9.12 -5.38
C PHE A 391 26.65 8.37 -6.18
N VAL A 392 27.18 7.29 -5.58
CA VAL A 392 28.09 6.34 -6.23
C VAL A 392 27.36 5.01 -6.37
N LEU A 393 27.28 4.50 -7.60
CA LEU A 393 26.63 3.24 -7.90
C LEU A 393 27.54 2.08 -7.50
N GLU A 394 27.09 1.25 -6.57
CA GLU A 394 27.70 -0.01 -6.20
C GLU A 394 26.96 -1.19 -6.82
N VAL A 395 27.70 -2.14 -7.40
CA VAL A 395 27.10 -3.32 -8.05
C VAL A 395 26.97 -4.44 -7.04
N ALA A 396 25.71 -4.74 -6.67
CA ALA A 396 25.39 -5.94 -5.91
C ALA A 396 24.98 -7.10 -6.85
N TRP A 397 25.70 -8.22 -6.78
CA TRP A 397 25.58 -9.30 -7.75
C TRP A 397 24.24 -10.04 -7.72
N TRP A 398 23.66 -10.25 -6.54
CA TRP A 398 22.40 -10.96 -6.43
C TRP A 398 21.19 -10.14 -6.94
N PRO A 399 21.05 -8.80 -6.67
CA PRO A 399 20.02 -7.98 -7.31
C PRO A 399 20.19 -7.91 -8.83
N LEU A 400 21.44 -7.82 -9.32
CA LEU A 400 21.73 -7.83 -10.74
C LEU A 400 21.30 -9.15 -11.38
N ALA A 401 21.64 -10.29 -10.79
CA ALA A 401 21.21 -11.61 -11.27
C ALA A 401 19.68 -11.73 -11.31
N PHE A 402 18.99 -11.24 -10.29
CA PHE A 402 17.54 -11.23 -10.26
C PHE A 402 16.95 -10.32 -11.34
N ALA A 403 17.50 -9.13 -11.57
CA ALA A 403 17.08 -8.22 -12.64
C ALA A 403 17.23 -8.85 -14.04
N VAL A 404 18.35 -9.55 -14.28
CA VAL A 404 18.59 -10.29 -15.53
C VAL A 404 17.57 -11.43 -15.69
N LEU A 405 17.35 -12.22 -14.63
CA LEU A 405 16.37 -13.33 -14.65
C LEU A 405 14.96 -12.81 -14.95
N LEU A 406 14.56 -11.73 -14.30
CA LEU A 406 13.23 -11.13 -14.48
C LEU A 406 13.05 -10.57 -15.90
N SER A 407 14.09 -9.92 -16.43
CA SER A 407 14.09 -9.43 -17.83
C SER A 407 14.04 -10.59 -18.84
N ALA A 408 14.78 -11.67 -18.59
CA ALA A 408 14.71 -12.88 -19.41
C ALA A 408 13.33 -13.53 -19.37
N ALA A 409 12.71 -13.61 -18.17
CA ALA A 409 11.35 -14.14 -18.00
C ALA A 409 10.32 -13.29 -18.76
N TRP A 410 10.46 -11.96 -18.76
CA TRP A 410 9.65 -11.07 -19.58
C TRP A 410 9.72 -11.38 -21.06
N TRP A 411 10.93 -11.51 -21.61
CA TRP A 411 11.12 -11.84 -23.02
C TRP A 411 10.59 -13.24 -23.37
N VAL A 412 10.81 -14.24 -22.51
CA VAL A 412 10.25 -15.58 -22.69
C VAL A 412 8.73 -15.54 -22.72
N LEU A 413 8.10 -14.76 -21.82
CA LEU A 413 6.65 -14.59 -21.80
C LEU A 413 6.15 -13.92 -23.09
N VAL A 414 6.75 -12.80 -23.51
CA VAL A 414 6.32 -12.05 -24.71
C VAL A 414 6.44 -12.90 -25.98
N LEU A 415 7.53 -13.66 -26.12
CA LEU A 415 7.80 -14.46 -27.32
C LEU A 415 6.99 -15.76 -27.37
N ARG A 416 6.69 -16.38 -26.22
CA ARG A 416 6.10 -17.72 -26.13
C ARG A 416 4.66 -17.80 -25.67
N ALA A 417 4.04 -16.72 -25.17
CA ALA A 417 2.64 -16.78 -24.75
C ALA A 417 1.74 -17.17 -25.92
N GLU A 418 0.74 -18.01 -25.64
CA GLU A 418 -0.28 -18.38 -26.63
C GLU A 418 -1.06 -17.14 -27.12
N ARG A 419 -1.54 -17.20 -28.36
CA ARG A 419 -2.34 -16.12 -28.96
C ARG A 419 -3.76 -16.14 -28.39
N SER A 420 -3.98 -15.41 -27.30
CA SER A 420 -5.25 -15.33 -26.57
C SER A 420 -5.57 -13.88 -26.21
N THR A 421 -6.85 -13.55 -26.01
CA THR A 421 -7.29 -12.24 -25.46
C THR A 421 -6.73 -11.99 -24.06
N LEU A 422 -6.39 -13.05 -23.33
CA LEU A 422 -5.84 -12.99 -21.98
C LEU A 422 -4.41 -12.47 -21.89
N ARG A 423 -3.70 -12.39 -23.04
CA ARG A 423 -2.35 -11.82 -23.08
C ARG A 423 -2.29 -10.41 -22.54
N SER A 424 -3.31 -9.60 -22.82
CA SER A 424 -3.34 -8.20 -22.42
C SER A 424 -3.15 -8.03 -20.92
N GLN A 425 -3.91 -8.77 -20.11
CA GLN A 425 -3.84 -8.70 -18.66
C GLN A 425 -2.56 -9.33 -18.11
N THR A 426 -2.16 -10.49 -18.66
CA THR A 426 -0.91 -11.17 -18.24
C THR A 426 0.32 -10.30 -18.52
N TYR A 427 0.40 -9.70 -19.74
CA TYR A 427 1.51 -8.82 -20.09
C TYR A 427 1.54 -7.55 -19.25
N TRP A 428 0.37 -6.98 -18.95
CA TRP A 428 0.30 -5.82 -18.08
C TRP A 428 0.86 -6.13 -16.69
N THR A 429 0.37 -7.18 -16.04
CA THR A 429 0.80 -7.55 -14.68
C THR A 429 2.26 -7.98 -14.63
N ALA A 430 2.72 -8.78 -15.60
CA ALA A 430 4.13 -9.17 -15.68
C ALA A 430 5.04 -7.97 -15.96
N GLY A 431 4.60 -7.03 -16.79
CA GLY A 431 5.32 -5.79 -17.06
C GLY A 431 5.40 -4.86 -15.86
N MET A 432 4.32 -4.75 -15.07
CA MET A 432 4.33 -4.04 -13.78
C MET A 432 5.33 -4.68 -12.81
N THR A 433 5.31 -6.02 -12.72
CA THR A 433 6.27 -6.78 -11.89
C THR A 433 7.72 -6.57 -12.37
N LEU A 434 7.96 -6.56 -13.68
CA LEU A 434 9.27 -6.25 -14.26
C LEU A 434 9.74 -4.85 -13.85
N THR A 435 8.89 -3.83 -14.03
CA THR A 435 9.25 -2.44 -13.73
C THR A 435 9.56 -2.27 -12.26
N TRP A 436 8.71 -2.81 -11.38
CA TRP A 436 8.96 -2.78 -9.94
C TRP A 436 10.23 -3.56 -9.56
N GLY A 437 10.39 -4.78 -10.07
CA GLY A 437 11.56 -5.60 -9.78
C GLY A 437 12.87 -4.95 -10.22
N LEU A 438 12.91 -4.27 -11.37
CA LEU A 438 14.08 -3.50 -11.80
C LEU A 438 14.32 -2.27 -10.92
N ALA A 439 13.26 -1.57 -10.50
CA ALA A 439 13.36 -0.44 -9.58
C ALA A 439 13.90 -0.88 -8.22
N ALA A 440 13.38 -1.97 -7.68
CA ALA A 440 13.73 -2.52 -6.37
C ALA A 440 15.05 -3.32 -6.35
N THR A 441 15.73 -3.48 -7.47
CA THR A 441 17.03 -4.16 -7.56
C THR A 441 18.12 -3.24 -8.11
N LEU A 442 18.00 -2.79 -9.35
CA LEU A 442 19.03 -1.95 -9.98
C LEU A 442 19.05 -0.52 -9.43
N TRP A 443 17.89 -0.01 -9.04
CA TRP A 443 17.72 1.41 -8.70
C TRP A 443 17.44 1.65 -7.21
N LEU A 444 17.33 0.59 -6.40
CA LEU A 444 16.98 0.73 -4.98
C LEU A 444 17.93 1.68 -4.24
N GLY A 445 19.23 1.48 -4.37
CA GLY A 445 20.22 2.33 -3.69
C GLY A 445 20.20 3.79 -4.15
N TRP A 446 19.93 4.03 -5.44
CA TRP A 446 19.79 5.39 -5.98
C TRP A 446 18.54 6.09 -5.46
N ILE A 447 17.42 5.36 -5.39
CA ILE A 447 16.15 5.85 -4.86
C ILE A 447 16.29 6.12 -3.36
N ASP A 448 16.88 5.18 -2.62
CA ASP A 448 17.06 5.29 -1.18
C ASP A 448 17.99 6.46 -0.81
N TYR A 449 19.09 6.67 -1.53
CA TYR A 449 19.98 7.81 -1.33
C TYR A 449 19.23 9.15 -1.33
N GLY A 450 18.27 9.33 -2.25
CA GLY A 450 17.47 10.55 -2.32
C GLY A 450 16.30 10.62 -1.34
N LYS A 451 15.80 9.47 -0.89
CA LYS A 451 14.60 9.39 -0.04
C LYS A 451 14.90 9.18 1.45
N SER A 452 16.06 8.65 1.81
CA SER A 452 16.44 8.38 3.19
C SER A 452 16.61 9.67 4.01
N TYR A 453 16.09 9.62 5.24
CA TYR A 453 16.31 10.68 6.26
C TYR A 453 17.50 10.39 7.17
N ARG A 454 18.13 9.20 7.07
CA ARG A 454 19.23 8.78 7.94
C ARG A 454 20.39 9.78 7.96
N PRO A 455 20.90 10.32 6.82
CA PRO A 455 22.00 11.28 6.84
C PRO A 455 21.64 12.59 7.56
N VAL A 456 20.41 13.08 7.37
CA VAL A 456 19.90 14.29 8.01
C VAL A 456 19.78 14.08 9.52
N ALA A 457 19.14 12.96 9.93
CA ALA A 457 18.98 12.61 11.33
C ALA A 457 20.33 12.40 12.03
N ALA A 458 21.29 11.73 11.39
CA ALA A 458 22.63 11.53 11.91
C ALA A 458 23.40 12.87 12.07
N SER A 459 23.25 13.80 11.13
CA SER A 459 23.87 15.14 11.24
C SER A 459 23.24 15.98 12.37
N LEU A 460 21.92 15.87 12.55
CA LEU A 460 21.21 16.50 13.66
C LEU A 460 21.65 15.93 15.02
N HIS A 461 21.75 14.61 15.11
CA HIS A 461 22.15 13.92 16.33
C HIS A 461 23.56 14.33 16.80
N LYS A 462 24.49 14.61 15.89
CA LYS A 462 25.85 15.09 16.23
C LYS A 462 25.88 16.46 16.89
N VAL A 463 24.90 17.30 16.63
CA VAL A 463 24.82 18.67 17.15
C VAL A 463 23.98 18.76 18.42
N LEU A 464 23.01 17.86 18.58
CA LEU A 464 22.21 17.78 19.79
C LEU A 464 23.02 17.12 20.92
N PRO A 465 23.22 17.81 22.06
CA PRO A 465 23.86 17.19 23.22
C PRO A 465 23.02 15.99 23.71
N GLY A 466 23.67 14.92 24.15
CA GLY A 466 22.98 13.76 24.74
C GLY A 466 22.12 14.08 25.99
N SER A 467 22.37 15.26 26.60
CA SER A 467 21.58 15.82 27.69
C SER A 467 20.37 16.63 27.24
N ALA A 468 20.14 16.84 25.95
CA ALA A 468 19.01 17.60 25.42
C ALA A 468 17.69 16.83 25.58
N ARG A 469 17.12 16.87 26.79
CA ARG A 469 15.86 16.16 27.14
C ARG A 469 14.59 16.82 26.59
N CYS A 470 14.68 18.07 26.10
CA CYS A 470 13.53 18.84 25.60
C CYS A 470 13.89 19.56 24.32
N VAL A 471 13.23 19.19 23.23
CA VAL A 471 13.29 19.89 21.95
C VAL A 471 11.88 20.23 21.52
N GLU A 472 11.62 21.52 21.36
CA GLU A 472 10.36 22.00 20.78
C GLU A 472 10.42 21.83 19.25
N SER A 473 9.31 21.50 18.61
CA SER A 473 9.24 21.46 17.14
C SER A 473 8.14 22.37 16.61
N ARG A 474 8.40 22.95 15.42
CA ARG A 474 7.44 23.76 14.69
C ARG A 474 7.41 23.39 13.21
N GLY A 475 6.19 23.15 12.69
CA GLY A 475 5.95 22.74 11.30
C GLY A 475 6.45 21.34 10.98
N LEU A 476 6.88 20.54 11.97
CA LEU A 476 7.42 19.20 11.76
C LEU A 476 6.29 18.21 11.48
N GLY A 477 6.28 17.62 10.27
CA GLY A 477 5.26 16.65 9.86
C GLY A 477 5.38 15.32 10.62
N GLU A 478 4.33 14.50 10.57
CA GLU A 478 4.28 13.19 11.25
C GLU A 478 5.38 12.25 10.78
N THR A 479 5.57 12.15 9.46
CA THR A 479 6.64 11.35 8.86
C THR A 479 8.00 11.75 9.38
N GLN A 480 8.28 13.06 9.45
CA GLN A 480 9.58 13.57 9.89
C GLN A 480 9.80 13.29 11.39
N ARG A 481 8.75 13.42 12.21
CA ARG A 481 8.81 13.05 13.64
C ARG A 481 9.14 11.56 13.81
N ALA A 482 8.50 10.71 13.00
CA ALA A 482 8.75 9.26 12.99
C ALA A 482 10.22 8.93 12.69
N VAL A 483 10.77 9.49 11.60
CA VAL A 483 12.14 9.17 11.17
C VAL A 483 13.21 9.80 12.08
N PHE A 484 12.97 10.98 12.67
CA PHE A 484 13.87 11.54 13.67
C PHE A 484 13.82 10.76 14.98
N HIS A 485 12.65 10.27 15.39
CA HIS A 485 12.55 9.36 16.53
C HIS A 485 13.34 8.07 16.29
N TYR A 486 13.18 7.44 15.12
CA TYR A 486 13.87 6.19 14.79
C TYR A 486 15.39 6.35 14.64
N HIS A 487 15.85 7.33 13.83
CA HIS A 487 17.26 7.44 13.49
C HIS A 487 18.09 8.28 14.48
N ALA A 488 17.47 9.20 15.22
CA ALA A 488 18.15 10.10 16.15
C ALA A 488 17.69 9.95 17.61
N GLY A 489 16.72 9.06 17.91
CA GLY A 489 16.14 8.95 19.25
C GLY A 489 15.39 10.22 19.69
N LEU A 490 15.03 11.11 18.75
CA LEU A 490 14.51 12.43 19.06
C LEU A 490 12.98 12.42 19.07
N VAL A 491 12.39 12.60 20.25
CA VAL A 491 10.97 12.91 20.44
C VAL A 491 10.84 14.40 20.72
N THR A 492 10.05 15.11 19.90
CA THR A 492 9.86 16.55 20.00
C THR A 492 8.53 16.91 20.63
N ARG A 493 8.45 18.07 21.29
CA ARG A 493 7.19 18.66 21.77
C ARG A 493 6.71 19.68 20.73
N ARG A 494 5.54 19.44 20.15
CA ARG A 494 4.99 20.30 19.10
C ARG A 494 4.45 21.61 19.69
N ALA A 495 4.94 22.73 19.18
CA ALA A 495 4.44 24.05 19.55
C ALA A 495 2.96 24.25 19.20
N GLU A 496 2.50 23.61 18.12
CA GLU A 496 1.11 23.68 17.64
C GLU A 496 0.11 23.00 18.59
N VAL A 497 0.58 22.02 19.38
CA VAL A 497 -0.26 21.23 20.32
C VAL A 497 -0.10 21.72 21.75
N HIS A 498 1.14 21.97 22.17
CA HIS A 498 1.48 22.26 23.58
C HIS A 498 1.75 23.74 23.84
N GLY A 499 1.67 24.60 22.82
CA GLY A 499 2.10 25.98 22.93
C GLY A 499 3.60 26.10 23.17
N ARG A 500 4.04 27.21 23.78
CA ARG A 500 5.47 27.41 24.13
C ARG A 500 5.87 26.50 25.30
N THR A 501 6.77 25.58 25.03
CA THR A 501 7.15 24.55 26.01
C THR A 501 8.32 24.93 26.90
N GLY A 502 9.00 26.06 26.61
CA GLY A 502 10.19 26.49 27.35
C GLY A 502 11.44 25.65 27.12
N CYS A 503 11.44 24.76 26.14
CA CYS A 503 12.61 23.93 25.79
C CYS A 503 13.81 24.77 25.35
N PRO A 504 15.05 24.33 25.63
CA PRO A 504 16.26 25.05 25.23
C PRO A 504 16.58 24.92 23.72
N TYR A 505 15.94 24.00 23.01
CA TYR A 505 16.11 23.80 21.58
C TYR A 505 14.78 23.89 20.85
N LEU A 506 14.79 24.46 19.64
CA LEU A 506 13.64 24.56 18.73
C LEU A 506 14.06 24.00 17.34
N LEU A 507 13.41 22.94 16.90
CA LEU A 507 13.57 22.36 15.57
C LEU A 507 12.44 22.83 14.65
N VAL A 508 12.79 23.54 13.58
CA VAL A 508 11.82 24.09 12.62
C VAL A 508 11.95 23.39 11.29
N GLN A 509 10.83 22.90 10.75
CA GLN A 509 10.74 22.50 9.36
C GLN A 509 10.13 23.64 8.54
N SER A 510 10.70 23.93 7.38
CA SER A 510 10.20 24.90 6.41
C SER A 510 10.42 24.39 5.00
N SER A 511 9.70 24.95 4.02
CA SER A 511 9.92 24.70 2.61
C SER A 511 10.79 25.83 2.04
N THR A 512 11.62 25.52 1.02
CA THR A 512 12.36 26.57 0.27
C THR A 512 11.44 27.55 -0.48
N ARG A 513 10.15 27.26 -0.55
CA ARG A 513 9.13 28.14 -1.16
C ARG A 513 8.48 29.09 -0.16
N GLU A 514 8.69 28.87 1.13
CA GLU A 514 8.14 29.67 2.20
C GLU A 514 9.16 30.68 2.71
N PRO A 515 8.72 31.84 3.24
CA PRO A 515 9.62 32.75 3.93
C PRO A 515 10.38 32.00 5.03
N VAL A 516 11.65 32.36 5.21
CA VAL A 516 12.46 31.79 6.28
C VAL A 516 11.83 32.15 7.62
N PHE A 517 11.47 31.14 8.40
CA PHE A 517 11.01 31.36 9.76
C PHE A 517 12.17 31.91 10.59
N GLU A 518 12.00 33.11 11.12
CA GLU A 518 12.92 33.71 12.07
C GLU A 518 12.28 33.61 13.47
N PRO A 519 12.92 32.89 14.40
CA PRO A 519 12.43 32.83 15.77
C PRO A 519 12.59 34.21 16.44
N GLU A 520 11.84 34.42 17.53
CA GLU A 520 11.94 35.63 18.35
C GLU A 520 13.38 35.89 18.83
N PRO A 521 13.72 37.13 19.21
CA PRO A 521 15.02 37.45 19.80
C PRO A 521 15.38 36.51 20.96
N GLY A 522 16.61 36.06 21.03
CA GLY A 522 17.08 35.10 22.04
C GLY A 522 17.25 33.66 21.53
N TRP A 523 17.12 33.42 20.22
CA TRP A 523 17.44 32.16 19.58
C TRP A 523 18.61 32.29 18.62
N VAL A 524 19.52 31.32 18.64
CA VAL A 524 20.67 31.24 17.69
C VAL A 524 20.58 29.94 16.93
N ARG A 525 20.68 30.02 15.59
CA ARG A 525 20.74 28.84 14.73
C ARG A 525 22.05 28.10 14.93
N VAL A 526 21.97 26.81 15.31
CA VAL A 526 23.14 25.97 15.59
C VAL A 526 23.33 24.87 14.52
N TRP A 527 22.29 24.57 13.74
CA TRP A 527 22.37 23.57 12.68
C TRP A 527 21.32 23.83 11.60
N GLU A 528 21.65 23.44 10.37
CA GLU A 528 20.71 23.35 9.25
C GLU A 528 21.03 22.09 8.45
N GLY A 529 19.96 21.38 8.01
CA GLY A 529 20.08 20.15 7.23
C GLY A 529 18.91 19.95 6.28
N ASN A 530 19.14 19.15 5.23
CA ASN A 530 18.13 18.74 4.26
C ASN A 530 18.57 17.45 3.57
N ARG A 531 17.61 16.73 2.99
CA ARG A 531 17.92 15.63 2.06
C ARG A 531 18.46 16.18 0.73
N PRO A 532 19.22 15.37 -0.05
CA PRO A 532 19.68 15.79 -1.37
C PRO A 532 18.54 16.31 -2.24
N ARG A 533 18.68 17.51 -2.78
CA ARG A 533 17.71 18.19 -3.66
C ARG A 533 16.28 18.32 -3.12
N ASP A 534 16.05 18.08 -1.84
CA ASP A 534 14.74 18.28 -1.25
C ASP A 534 14.46 19.78 -1.03
N ARG A 535 13.19 20.12 -1.04
CA ARG A 535 12.71 21.46 -0.71
C ARG A 535 12.53 21.66 0.79
N GLU A 536 12.45 20.58 1.53
CA GLU A 536 12.36 20.61 2.99
C GLU A 536 13.70 21.04 3.58
N ARG A 537 13.65 21.95 4.52
CA ARG A 537 14.78 22.46 5.30
C ARG A 537 14.48 22.31 6.77
N TYR A 538 15.44 21.81 7.51
CA TYR A 538 15.36 21.62 8.96
C TYR A 538 16.38 22.54 9.60
N ARG A 539 15.95 23.36 10.57
CA ARG A 539 16.83 24.29 11.29
C ARG A 539 16.68 24.05 12.77
N LEU A 540 17.80 23.87 13.45
CA LEU A 540 17.86 23.76 14.90
C LEU A 540 18.34 25.08 15.47
N TYR A 541 17.55 25.63 16.39
CA TYR A 541 17.89 26.83 17.15
C TYR A 541 18.11 26.45 18.62
N ARG A 542 19.07 27.12 19.24
CA ARG A 542 19.36 27.05 20.68
C ARG A 542 18.98 28.39 21.32
N ARG A 543 18.29 28.33 22.45
CA ARG A 543 17.95 29.52 23.22
C ARG A 543 19.22 30.11 23.84
N THR A 544 19.45 31.37 23.62
CA THR A 544 20.49 32.11 24.36
C THR A 544 19.94 32.36 25.74
N THR A 545 20.57 31.81 26.78
CA THR A 545 20.32 32.27 28.15
C THR A 545 20.66 33.74 28.20
N ALA A 546 19.66 34.60 28.47
CA ALA A 546 19.96 35.94 28.83
C ALA A 546 20.92 35.89 30.04
N ARG A 547 22.14 36.45 29.89
CA ARG A 547 23.03 36.67 30.99
C ARG A 547 22.46 37.69 31.94
#